data_8f20619bc8f163621bef58601d34414f
#
_entry.id   8f20619bc8f163621bef58601d34414f
#
_cell.length_a   1.000
_cell.length_b   1.000
_cell.length_c   1.000
_cell.angle_alpha   90.00
_cell.angle_beta   90.00
_cell.angle_gamma   90.00
#
_symmetry.space_group_name_H-M   'P 1'
#
loop_
_entity.id
_entity.type
_entity.pdbx_description
1 polymer ?
#
loop_
_entity_poly.entity_id
_entity_poly.type
_entity_poly.pdbx_seq_one_letter_code
_entity_poly.pdbx_strand_id
1 'polypeptide(L)'
;TLQHVGAPQTVDQQKIFGTAVNYYEELAVPQQEHYYTYPRLVARKAYMKSMDVKRGPVHINVPLFEPLVPELDRKHFECGRQPFSVVPAAIQPGDACTIYDLLANKKVLILAGPSTNLEDADAILGLSNIFHAPILGDPLSNMRRVYDERVITSYDALLSQEVYRDTLRPDC
;
A
#
# COMPACT_ATOMS: atom_id res chain seq x y z
N THR A 1 -12.14 7.09 29.49
CA THR A 1 -11.70 5.71 29.24
C THR A 1 -11.47 5.00 30.55
N LEU A 2 -11.85 3.72 30.61
CA LEU A 2 -11.68 2.86 31.79
C LEU A 2 -10.38 2.03 31.71
N GLN A 3 -9.36 2.54 31.05
CA GLN A 3 -8.07 1.87 30.94
C GLN A 3 -7.36 1.81 32.28
N HIS A 4 -6.69 0.70 32.56
CA HIS A 4 -5.87 0.46 33.75
C HIS A 4 -6.61 0.47 35.11
N VAL A 5 -7.96 0.41 35.13
CA VAL A 5 -8.77 0.37 36.36
C VAL A 5 -9.49 -0.96 36.55
N GLY A 6 -9.12 -1.99 35.82
CA GLY A 6 -9.71 -3.33 35.95
C GLY A 6 -11.15 -3.45 35.46
N ALA A 7 -11.60 -2.55 34.61
CA ALA A 7 -12.93 -2.62 34.02
C ALA A 7 -13.09 -3.84 33.11
N PRO A 8 -14.29 -4.46 33.03
CA PRO A 8 -14.54 -5.57 32.12
C PRO A 8 -14.28 -5.19 30.68
N GLN A 9 -13.78 -6.16 29.86
CA GLN A 9 -13.56 -5.98 28.42
C GLN A 9 -12.56 -4.89 28.04
N THR A 10 -11.67 -4.48 28.95
CA THR A 10 -10.60 -3.55 28.65
C THR A 10 -9.28 -4.25 28.42
N VAL A 11 -8.53 -3.75 27.45
CA VAL A 11 -7.17 -4.19 27.15
C VAL A 11 -6.34 -2.95 26.81
N ASP A 12 -5.03 -3.00 27.05
CA ASP A 12 -4.13 -1.97 26.58
C ASP A 12 -4.04 -2.04 25.05
N GLN A 13 -4.64 -1.06 24.39
CA GLN A 13 -4.67 -0.95 22.93
C GLN A 13 -3.55 -0.06 22.39
N GLN A 14 -2.81 0.61 23.27
CA GLN A 14 -1.74 1.51 22.85
C GLN A 14 -0.63 0.72 22.18
N LYS A 15 -0.40 1.02 20.90
CA LYS A 15 0.66 0.36 20.10
C LYS A 15 0.59 -1.18 20.13
N ILE A 16 -0.59 -1.76 20.28
CA ILE A 16 -0.77 -3.22 20.37
C ILE A 16 -0.16 -3.97 19.16
N PHE A 17 -0.03 -3.31 18.00
CA PHE A 17 0.60 -3.87 16.81
C PHE A 17 2.11 -3.57 16.72
N GLY A 18 2.69 -2.86 17.68
CA GLY A 18 4.12 -2.58 17.76
C GLY A 18 4.68 -2.00 16.45
N THR A 19 5.72 -2.64 15.93
CA THR A 19 6.41 -2.25 14.70
C THR A 19 5.78 -2.80 13.41
N ALA A 20 4.68 -3.55 13.52
CA ALA A 20 3.98 -4.08 12.35
C ALA A 20 3.19 -3.01 11.57
N VAL A 21 3.08 -1.78 12.12
CA VAL A 21 2.39 -0.66 11.49
C VAL A 21 3.35 0.47 11.14
N ASN A 22 3.09 1.14 10.01
CA ASN A 22 3.90 2.29 9.56
C ASN A 22 3.64 3.57 10.37
N TYR A 23 2.50 3.64 11.04
CA TYR A 23 2.10 4.80 11.82
C TYR A 23 1.11 4.40 12.90
N TYR A 24 1.26 5.03 14.05
CA TYR A 24 0.33 4.92 15.17
C TYR A 24 -0.05 6.31 15.67
N GLU A 25 -1.34 6.49 15.98
CA GLU A 25 -1.85 7.68 16.66
C GLU A 25 -3.00 7.29 17.58
N GLU A 26 -3.04 7.88 18.77
CA GLU A 26 -4.18 7.82 19.64
C GLU A 26 -4.93 9.16 19.60
N LEU A 27 -6.20 9.12 19.22
CA LEU A 27 -7.03 10.32 19.24
C LEU A 27 -7.37 10.72 20.67
N ALA A 28 -7.45 12.01 20.93
CA ALA A 28 -8.03 12.49 22.17
C ALA A 28 -9.53 12.17 22.20
N VAL A 29 -10.07 11.94 23.39
CA VAL A 29 -11.51 11.72 23.58
C VAL A 29 -12.27 12.98 23.13
N PRO A 30 -13.32 12.86 22.29
CA PRO A 30 -14.07 14.02 21.81
C PRO A 30 -14.78 14.73 22.98
N GLN A 31 -14.45 15.98 23.22
CA GLN A 31 -15.00 16.76 24.34
C GLN A 31 -15.70 18.06 23.90
N GLN A 32 -15.52 18.55 22.67
CA GLN A 32 -16.01 19.86 22.24
C GLN A 32 -16.36 19.90 20.75
N GLU A 33 -17.22 20.85 20.35
CA GLU A 33 -17.66 21.06 18.96
C GLU A 33 -16.53 21.31 17.95
N HIS A 34 -15.39 21.86 18.37
CA HIS A 34 -14.26 22.14 17.49
C HIS A 34 -13.36 20.94 17.21
N TYR A 35 -13.68 19.77 17.75
CA TYR A 35 -12.88 18.56 17.63
C TYR A 35 -12.78 17.98 16.19
N TYR A 36 -13.67 18.39 15.29
CA TYR A 36 -13.75 17.79 13.94
C TYR A 36 -12.52 18.00 13.06
N THR A 37 -11.71 19.01 13.29
CA THR A 37 -10.53 19.28 12.48
C THR A 37 -9.38 18.31 12.78
N TYR A 38 -9.15 18.01 14.05
CA TYR A 38 -8.05 17.14 14.47
C TYR A 38 -8.17 15.70 13.93
N PRO A 39 -9.30 14.99 14.07
CA PRO A 39 -9.45 13.65 13.49
C PRO A 39 -9.25 13.63 11.97
N ARG A 40 -9.65 14.68 11.25
CA ARG A 40 -9.40 14.79 9.79
C ARG A 40 -7.92 14.92 9.47
N LEU A 41 -7.17 15.69 10.25
CA LEU A 41 -5.73 15.82 10.07
C LEU A 41 -5.02 14.49 10.35
N VAL A 42 -5.43 13.78 11.41
CA VAL A 42 -4.91 12.46 11.74
C VAL A 42 -5.23 11.44 10.64
N ALA A 43 -6.48 11.41 10.17
CA ALA A 43 -6.89 10.53 9.06
C ALA A 43 -6.09 10.81 7.79
N ARG A 44 -5.87 12.09 7.44
CA ARG A 44 -5.01 12.48 6.32
C ARG A 44 -3.58 11.97 6.50
N LYS A 45 -2.98 12.19 7.67
CA LYS A 45 -1.62 11.74 7.98
C LYS A 45 -1.51 10.22 7.92
N ALA A 46 -2.49 9.51 8.49
CA ALA A 46 -2.56 8.05 8.44
C ALA A 46 -2.64 7.54 7.01
N TYR A 47 -3.52 8.12 6.17
CA TYR A 47 -3.61 7.78 4.76
C TYR A 47 -2.28 8.00 4.03
N MET A 48 -1.63 9.16 4.22
CA MET A 48 -0.33 9.44 3.62
C MET A 48 0.72 8.39 4.05
N LYS A 49 0.73 8.01 5.32
CA LYS A 49 1.66 6.99 5.84
C LYS A 49 1.36 5.58 5.35
N SER A 50 0.11 5.24 5.10
CA SER A 50 -0.26 3.95 4.50
C SER A 50 0.14 3.85 3.03
N MET A 51 0.20 4.98 2.33
CA MET A 51 0.50 5.09 0.88
C MET A 51 1.92 5.61 0.59
N ASP A 52 2.79 5.70 1.61
CA ASP A 52 4.18 6.12 1.47
C ASP A 52 4.97 5.12 0.59
N VAL A 53 6.22 5.42 0.26
CA VAL A 53 7.13 4.55 -0.54
C VAL A 53 7.08 3.11 -0.04
N LYS A 54 7.15 2.92 1.26
CA LYS A 54 6.88 1.63 1.90
C LYS A 54 5.42 1.59 2.36
N ARG A 55 4.53 1.14 1.48
CA ARG A 55 3.11 0.93 1.81
C ARG A 55 2.95 -0.03 2.98
N GLY A 56 1.96 0.23 3.82
CA GLY A 56 1.70 -0.66 4.95
C GLY A 56 0.56 -0.19 5.84
N PRO A 57 0.18 -1.00 6.83
CA PRO A 57 -0.92 -0.70 7.71
C PRO A 57 -0.60 0.47 8.64
N VAL A 58 -1.67 1.14 9.08
CA VAL A 58 -1.63 2.19 10.10
C VAL A 58 -2.62 1.84 11.20
N HIS A 59 -2.33 2.24 12.42
CA HIS A 59 -3.18 2.02 13.58
C HIS A 59 -3.61 3.36 14.17
N ILE A 60 -4.92 3.60 14.23
CA ILE A 60 -5.51 4.73 14.94
C ILE A 60 -6.36 4.18 16.08
N ASN A 61 -6.01 4.52 17.31
CA ASN A 61 -6.82 4.21 18.47
C ASN A 61 -7.80 5.36 18.74
N VAL A 62 -9.09 5.03 18.87
CA VAL A 62 -10.16 6.02 19.03
C VAL A 62 -10.87 5.76 20.35
N PRO A 63 -10.46 6.42 21.44
CA PRO A 63 -11.15 6.30 22.71
C PRO A 63 -12.50 7.04 22.67
N LEU A 64 -13.54 6.40 23.19
CA LEU A 64 -14.90 6.95 23.26
C LEU A 64 -15.41 7.00 24.69
N PHE A 65 -16.36 7.90 24.97
CA PHE A 65 -17.16 7.94 26.19
C PHE A 65 -18.51 7.27 25.98
N GLU A 66 -19.10 6.82 27.08
CA GLU A 66 -20.50 6.48 27.08
C GLU A 66 -21.39 7.76 27.19
N PRO A 67 -22.58 7.75 26.56
CA PRO A 67 -23.17 6.64 25.79
C PRO A 67 -22.52 6.44 24.44
N LEU A 68 -22.31 5.15 24.06
CA LEU A 68 -21.65 4.80 22.79
C LEU A 68 -22.56 4.93 21.56
N VAL A 69 -23.86 5.10 21.78
CA VAL A 69 -24.82 5.30 20.70
C VAL A 69 -24.76 6.77 20.27
N PRO A 70 -24.32 7.07 19.03
CA PRO A 70 -24.25 8.45 18.58
C PRO A 70 -25.63 9.04 18.30
N GLU A 71 -25.80 10.33 18.56
CA GLU A 71 -26.91 11.09 18.03
C GLU A 71 -26.70 11.26 16.51
N LEU A 72 -27.55 10.58 15.73
CA LEU A 72 -27.45 10.59 14.26
C LEU A 72 -28.12 11.85 13.69
N ASP A 73 -27.59 13.02 13.98
CA ASP A 73 -27.95 14.21 13.19
C ASP A 73 -27.15 14.17 11.88
N ARG A 74 -27.86 13.91 10.77
CA ARG A 74 -27.27 13.81 9.42
C ARG A 74 -26.48 15.04 9.00
N LYS A 75 -26.81 16.22 9.53
CA LYS A 75 -26.09 17.48 9.23
C LYS A 75 -24.61 17.43 9.61
N HIS A 76 -24.25 16.66 10.62
CA HIS A 76 -22.86 16.48 11.02
C HIS A 76 -22.05 15.62 10.06
N PHE A 77 -22.71 14.79 9.25
CA PHE A 77 -22.09 13.91 8.27
C PHE A 77 -22.09 14.49 6.84
N GLU A 78 -22.80 15.59 6.59
CA GLU A 78 -22.76 16.29 5.34
C GLU A 78 -21.42 17.01 5.19
N CYS A 79 -20.54 16.39 4.42
CA CYS A 79 -19.17 16.84 4.23
C CYS A 79 -19.09 17.93 3.16
N GLY A 80 -19.34 19.19 3.53
CA GLY A 80 -19.15 20.35 2.66
C GLY A 80 -17.69 20.74 2.41
N ARG A 81 -16.72 19.91 2.84
CA ARG A 81 -15.29 20.21 2.72
C ARG A 81 -14.68 19.45 1.56
N GLN A 82 -13.90 20.16 0.74
CA GLN A 82 -13.16 19.57 -0.37
C GLN A 82 -12.28 18.40 0.10
N PRO A 83 -12.26 17.29 -0.63
CA PRO A 83 -11.30 16.24 -0.39
C PRO A 83 -9.88 16.80 -0.61
N PHE A 84 -8.93 16.37 0.19
CA PHE A 84 -7.52 16.66 -0.10
C PHE A 84 -7.00 15.67 -1.14
N SER A 85 -6.18 16.16 -2.06
CA SER A 85 -5.40 15.31 -2.96
C SER A 85 -4.06 14.96 -2.31
N VAL A 86 -3.66 13.70 -2.44
CA VAL A 86 -2.31 13.26 -2.10
C VAL A 86 -1.56 13.14 -3.42
N VAL A 87 -0.49 13.90 -3.57
CA VAL A 87 0.41 13.71 -4.70
C VAL A 87 1.38 12.60 -4.30
N PRO A 88 1.35 11.43 -4.96
CA PRO A 88 2.31 10.39 -4.69
C PRO A 88 3.72 10.85 -5.07
N ALA A 89 4.73 10.29 -4.42
CA ALA A 89 6.11 10.47 -4.86
C ALA A 89 6.24 9.91 -6.28
N ALA A 90 6.67 10.74 -7.22
CA ALA A 90 6.86 10.35 -8.61
C ALA A 90 8.37 10.24 -8.92
N ILE A 91 8.71 9.26 -9.75
CA ILE A 91 10.04 9.14 -10.35
C ILE A 91 10.23 10.32 -11.30
N GLN A 92 11.40 10.97 -11.27
CA GLN A 92 11.71 12.05 -12.18
C GLN A 92 11.92 11.49 -13.60
N PRO A 93 11.45 12.19 -14.65
CA PRO A 93 11.60 11.70 -16.03
C PRO A 93 13.05 11.37 -16.45
N GLY A 94 14.04 12.09 -15.91
CA GLY A 94 15.46 11.83 -16.17
C GLY A 94 15.94 10.46 -15.69
N ASP A 95 15.34 9.92 -14.64
CA ASP A 95 15.70 8.61 -14.10
C ASP A 95 15.30 7.47 -15.06
N ALA A 96 14.21 7.66 -15.80
CA ALA A 96 13.73 6.67 -16.78
C ALA A 96 14.74 6.48 -17.94
N CYS A 97 15.33 7.56 -18.44
CA CYS A 97 16.35 7.49 -19.48
C CYS A 97 17.60 6.76 -18.99
N THR A 98 18.04 7.06 -17.79
CA THR A 98 19.20 6.40 -17.17
C THR A 98 18.96 4.89 -16.99
N ILE A 99 17.75 4.50 -16.54
CA ILE A 99 17.39 3.08 -16.39
C ILE A 99 17.37 2.40 -17.77
N TYR A 100 16.80 3.05 -18.79
CA TYR A 100 16.80 2.50 -20.15
C TYR A 100 18.23 2.23 -20.66
N ASP A 101 19.11 3.21 -20.54
CA ASP A 101 20.50 3.10 -20.99
C ASP A 101 21.28 1.97 -20.28
N LEU A 102 20.97 1.76 -19.00
CA LEU A 102 21.56 0.67 -18.22
C LEU A 102 21.09 -0.72 -18.65
N LEU A 103 19.87 -0.83 -19.16
CA LEU A 103 19.20 -2.11 -19.46
C LEU A 103 19.14 -2.43 -20.97
N ALA A 104 19.33 -1.45 -21.85
CA ALA A 104 19.07 -1.55 -23.30
C ALA A 104 19.76 -2.72 -24.01
N ASN A 105 20.91 -3.19 -23.51
CA ASN A 105 21.67 -4.30 -24.08
C ASN A 105 21.83 -5.48 -23.12
N LYS A 106 20.90 -5.59 -22.15
CA LYS A 106 20.92 -6.64 -21.15
C LYS A 106 19.79 -7.63 -21.36
N LYS A 107 20.02 -8.86 -20.96
CA LYS A 107 18.97 -9.86 -20.81
C LYS A 107 18.19 -9.52 -19.54
N VAL A 108 17.03 -8.91 -19.70
CA VAL A 108 16.18 -8.42 -18.60
C VAL A 108 15.16 -9.49 -18.23
N LEU A 109 14.91 -9.64 -16.91
CA LEU A 109 13.83 -10.42 -16.36
C LEU A 109 13.01 -9.51 -15.42
N ILE A 110 11.71 -9.46 -15.61
CA ILE A 110 10.83 -8.64 -14.81
C ILE A 110 10.20 -9.49 -13.69
N LEU A 111 10.42 -9.09 -12.45
CA LEU A 111 9.76 -9.68 -11.28
C LEU A 111 8.61 -8.75 -10.85
N ALA A 112 7.38 -9.14 -11.15
CA ALA A 112 6.20 -8.39 -10.76
C ALA A 112 5.74 -8.85 -9.36
N GLY A 113 6.14 -8.12 -8.34
CA GLY A 113 5.80 -8.36 -6.94
C GLY A 113 4.36 -7.96 -6.57
N PRO A 114 3.98 -8.00 -5.28
CA PRO A 114 2.66 -7.62 -4.81
C PRO A 114 2.29 -6.21 -5.25
N SER A 115 1.18 -6.06 -5.97
CA SER A 115 0.61 -4.77 -6.36
C SER A 115 -0.91 -4.84 -6.36
N THR A 116 -1.55 -3.80 -5.85
CA THR A 116 -3.01 -3.61 -5.86
C THR A 116 -3.48 -2.63 -6.92
N ASN A 117 -2.56 -1.93 -7.60
CA ASN A 117 -2.90 -0.98 -8.65
C ASN A 117 -3.00 -1.68 -10.00
N LEU A 118 -4.15 -1.54 -10.67
CA LEU A 118 -4.39 -2.15 -11.99
C LEU A 118 -3.58 -1.47 -13.09
N GLU A 119 -3.28 -0.19 -12.96
CA GLU A 119 -2.48 0.56 -13.94
C GLU A 119 -1.02 0.08 -14.01
N ASP A 120 -0.51 -0.52 -12.93
CA ASP A 120 0.84 -1.09 -12.92
C ASP A 120 0.98 -2.23 -13.94
N ALA A 121 -0.10 -2.96 -14.24
CA ALA A 121 -0.05 -4.07 -15.19
C ALA A 121 0.28 -3.60 -16.62
N ASP A 122 -0.34 -2.52 -17.06
CA ASP A 122 -0.09 -1.95 -18.40
C ASP A 122 1.33 -1.39 -18.49
N ALA A 123 1.82 -0.75 -17.44
CA ALA A 123 3.20 -0.26 -17.39
C ALA A 123 4.23 -1.40 -17.45
N ILE A 124 3.98 -2.50 -16.72
CA ILE A 124 4.85 -3.69 -16.72
C ILE A 124 4.85 -4.36 -18.10
N LEU A 125 3.70 -4.48 -18.76
CA LEU A 125 3.61 -4.98 -20.13
C LEU A 125 4.36 -4.07 -21.11
N GLY A 126 4.26 -2.75 -20.92
CA GLY A 126 5.02 -1.77 -21.69
C GLY A 126 6.53 -1.96 -21.56
N LEU A 127 7.03 -2.14 -20.33
CA LEU A 127 8.45 -2.45 -20.09
C LEU A 127 8.87 -3.79 -20.72
N SER A 128 8.03 -4.81 -20.58
CA SER A 128 8.28 -6.11 -21.21
C SER A 128 8.41 -6.00 -22.74
N ASN A 129 7.61 -5.16 -23.38
CA ASN A 129 7.74 -4.89 -24.82
C ASN A 129 9.06 -4.20 -25.17
N ILE A 130 9.46 -3.19 -24.40
CA ILE A 130 10.68 -2.42 -24.65
C ILE A 130 11.93 -3.29 -24.55
N PHE A 131 11.99 -4.14 -23.52
CA PHE A 131 13.18 -4.96 -23.24
C PHE A 131 13.08 -6.41 -23.73
N HIS A 132 11.98 -6.79 -24.40
CA HIS A 132 11.67 -8.18 -24.77
C HIS A 132 11.83 -9.15 -23.60
N ALA A 133 11.41 -8.73 -22.41
CA ALA A 133 11.65 -9.41 -21.16
C ALA A 133 10.45 -10.25 -20.72
N PRO A 134 10.64 -11.51 -20.29
CA PRO A 134 9.57 -12.27 -19.64
C PRO A 134 9.24 -11.67 -18.28
N ILE A 135 8.00 -11.90 -17.84
CA ILE A 135 7.47 -11.38 -16.57
C ILE A 135 7.16 -12.56 -15.65
N LEU A 136 7.76 -12.59 -14.47
CA LEU A 136 7.39 -13.54 -13.42
C LEU A 136 6.37 -12.87 -12.50
N GLY A 137 5.11 -13.34 -12.53
CA GLY A 137 4.01 -12.76 -11.76
C GLY A 137 3.86 -13.42 -10.39
N ASP A 138 4.20 -12.70 -9.31
CA ASP A 138 3.97 -13.14 -7.93
C ASP A 138 2.48 -13.47 -7.68
N PRO A 139 2.14 -14.43 -6.79
CA PRO A 139 0.75 -14.74 -6.43
C PRO A 139 -0.09 -13.53 -6.00
N LEU A 140 0.53 -12.51 -5.42
CA LEU A 140 -0.12 -11.27 -4.99
C LEU A 140 -0.01 -10.15 -6.03
N SER A 141 0.53 -10.43 -7.20
CA SER A 141 0.65 -9.47 -8.29
C SER A 141 -0.63 -9.42 -9.14
N ASN A 142 -1.02 -8.22 -9.56
CA ASN A 142 -2.08 -8.03 -10.55
C ASN A 142 -1.76 -8.67 -11.92
N MET A 143 -0.48 -8.97 -12.19
CA MET A 143 -0.07 -9.65 -13.44
C MET A 143 -0.70 -11.03 -13.60
N ARG A 144 -1.10 -11.71 -12.53
CA ARG A 144 -1.83 -13.00 -12.63
C ARG A 144 -3.21 -12.90 -13.28
N ARG A 145 -3.77 -11.70 -13.39
CA ARG A 145 -5.06 -11.44 -14.05
C ARG A 145 -4.91 -11.13 -15.54
N VAL A 146 -3.68 -10.98 -16.00
CA VAL A 146 -3.35 -10.62 -17.38
C VAL A 146 -3.13 -11.88 -18.19
N TYR A 147 -3.89 -12.06 -19.27
CA TYR A 147 -3.70 -13.12 -20.23
C TYR A 147 -2.72 -12.67 -21.32
N ASP A 148 -1.43 -12.86 -21.05
CA ASP A 148 -0.35 -12.54 -21.99
C ASP A 148 0.72 -13.63 -21.91
N GLU A 149 1.23 -14.08 -23.04
CA GLU A 149 2.21 -15.18 -23.14
C GLU A 149 3.54 -14.89 -22.44
N ARG A 150 3.85 -13.62 -22.24
CA ARG A 150 5.06 -13.17 -21.52
C ARG A 150 4.93 -13.29 -19.99
N VAL A 151 3.73 -13.49 -19.48
CA VAL A 151 3.47 -13.58 -18.04
C VAL A 151 3.54 -15.02 -17.57
N ILE A 152 4.57 -15.34 -16.80
CA ILE A 152 4.81 -16.66 -16.24
C ILE A 152 4.32 -16.68 -14.79
N THR A 153 3.20 -17.33 -14.55
CA THR A 153 2.57 -17.41 -13.21
C THR A 153 3.00 -18.62 -12.39
N SER A 154 3.50 -19.66 -13.06
CA SER A 154 4.01 -20.91 -12.45
C SER A 154 5.54 -20.94 -12.38
N TYR A 155 6.16 -19.78 -12.20
CA TYR A 155 7.61 -19.65 -12.25
C TYR A 155 8.33 -20.45 -11.16
N ASP A 156 7.72 -20.68 -9.99
CA ASP A 156 8.31 -21.49 -8.92
C ASP A 156 8.60 -22.93 -9.39
N ALA A 157 7.65 -23.54 -10.10
CA ALA A 157 7.80 -24.87 -10.67
C ALA A 157 8.86 -24.89 -11.80
N LEU A 158 8.91 -23.84 -12.61
CA LEU A 158 9.91 -23.72 -13.66
C LEU A 158 11.33 -23.53 -13.12
N LEU A 159 11.48 -22.61 -12.15
CA LEU A 159 12.78 -22.30 -11.56
C LEU A 159 13.30 -23.41 -10.62
N SER A 160 12.47 -24.37 -10.22
CA SER A 160 12.94 -25.56 -9.52
C SER A 160 13.82 -26.45 -10.43
N GLN A 161 13.66 -26.35 -11.74
CA GLN A 161 14.44 -27.12 -12.73
C GLN A 161 15.63 -26.30 -13.24
N GLU A 162 16.80 -26.87 -13.19
CA GLU A 162 18.07 -26.19 -13.53
C GLU A 162 18.11 -25.66 -14.97
N VAL A 163 17.58 -26.42 -15.92
CA VAL A 163 17.51 -26.02 -17.33
C VAL A 163 16.76 -24.71 -17.53
N TYR A 164 15.64 -24.52 -16.82
CA TYR A 164 14.86 -23.27 -16.94
C TYR A 164 15.51 -22.12 -16.18
N ARG A 165 16.16 -22.38 -15.04
CA ARG A 165 16.94 -21.34 -14.34
C ARG A 165 18.05 -20.76 -15.21
N ASP A 166 18.80 -21.63 -15.89
CA ASP A 166 19.88 -21.19 -16.76
C ASP A 166 19.34 -20.43 -17.98
N THR A 167 18.21 -20.88 -18.53
CA THR A 167 17.56 -20.20 -19.66
C THR A 167 17.04 -18.81 -19.27
N LEU A 168 16.45 -18.68 -18.11
CA LEU A 168 15.87 -17.40 -17.63
C LEU A 168 16.88 -16.50 -16.90
N ARG A 169 18.11 -16.95 -16.68
CA ARG A 169 19.11 -16.19 -15.95
C ARG A 169 19.33 -14.82 -16.59
N PRO A 170 19.04 -13.73 -15.86
CA PRO A 170 19.24 -12.38 -16.37
C PRO A 170 20.70 -11.96 -16.26
N ASP A 171 21.05 -10.88 -16.94
CA ASP A 171 22.37 -10.24 -16.85
C ASP A 171 22.41 -9.24 -15.66
N CYS A 172 21.26 -8.85 -15.12
CA CYS A 172 21.12 -7.94 -14.00
C CYS A 172 19.81 -8.20 -13.23
#